data_ce05dd43b37b9993276f1b671fc8e056
#
_entry.id   ce05dd43b37b9993276f1b671fc8e056
#
_cell.length_a   1.000
_cell.length_b   1.000
_cell.length_c   1.000
_cell.angle_alpha   90.00
_cell.angle_beta   90.00
_cell.angle_gamma   90.00
#
_symmetry.space_group_name_H-M   'P 1'
#
loop_
_entity.id
_entity.type
_entity.pdbx_description
1 polymer ?
#
loop_
_entity_poly.entity_id
_entity_poly.type
_entity_poly.pdbx_seq_one_letter_code
_entity_poly.pdbx_strand_id
1 'polypeptide(L)'
;MDNSHDISVLNTLIATTLDSMKGYRESAEDSENSTHAQFFREMAEERSQVASDLQQQVRSLGGDPEMDSSTAGAAHRGWVDLKAAITGHDEQAVVNEVERGEDYIKGKFETAMQDDELSPAARGAIEKCFESIRKGHDRASQMKHAMADVD
;
A
#
# COMPACT_ATOMS: atom_id res chain seq x y z
N MET A 1 4.34 26.76 -14.82
CA MET A 1 5.11 25.53 -14.60
C MET A 1 4.26 24.33 -14.89
N ASP A 2 4.81 23.38 -15.62
CA ASP A 2 4.11 22.16 -15.98
C ASP A 2 4.19 21.16 -14.84
N ASN A 3 3.04 20.79 -14.27
CA ASN A 3 2.96 19.83 -13.16
C ASN A 3 2.65 18.41 -13.63
N SER A 4 2.66 18.18 -14.96
CA SER A 4 2.26 16.88 -15.53
C SER A 4 3.06 15.70 -14.99
N HIS A 5 4.37 15.87 -14.83
CA HIS A 5 5.22 14.80 -14.31
C HIS A 5 4.88 14.50 -12.85
N ASP A 6 4.76 15.53 -12.01
CA ASP A 6 4.36 15.37 -10.62
C ASP A 6 3.03 14.64 -10.50
N ILE A 7 2.03 15.08 -11.28
CA ILE A 7 0.70 14.50 -11.26
C ILE A 7 0.75 13.03 -11.67
N SER A 8 1.53 12.71 -12.71
CA SER A 8 1.67 11.33 -13.19
C SER A 8 2.26 10.41 -12.11
N VAL A 9 3.33 10.86 -11.47
CA VAL A 9 3.98 10.07 -10.40
C VAL A 9 3.03 9.89 -9.21
N LEU A 10 2.39 10.97 -8.77
CA LEU A 10 1.44 10.92 -7.66
C LEU A 10 0.27 9.99 -7.97
N ASN A 11 -0.29 10.07 -9.17
CA ASN A 11 -1.41 9.20 -9.56
C ASN A 11 -1.02 7.73 -9.61
N THR A 12 0.20 7.42 -10.02
CA THR A 12 0.71 6.05 -9.97
C THR A 12 0.76 5.53 -8.53
N LEU A 13 1.26 6.35 -7.61
CA LEU A 13 1.30 5.98 -6.18
C LEU A 13 -0.10 5.87 -5.59
N ILE A 14 -1.03 6.74 -5.99
CA ILE A 14 -2.42 6.68 -5.55
C ILE A 14 -3.05 5.34 -5.96
N ALA A 15 -2.91 4.95 -7.23
CA ALA A 15 -3.47 3.69 -7.72
C ALA A 15 -2.91 2.51 -6.93
N THR A 16 -1.61 2.48 -6.69
CA THR A 16 -0.95 1.44 -5.89
C THR A 16 -1.48 1.42 -4.45
N THR A 17 -1.65 2.60 -3.86
CA THR A 17 -2.15 2.72 -2.49
C THR A 17 -3.60 2.28 -2.38
N LEU A 18 -4.44 2.62 -3.38
CA LEU A 18 -5.83 2.18 -3.42
C LEU A 18 -5.93 0.66 -3.58
N ASP A 19 -5.05 0.05 -4.37
CA ASP A 19 -4.94 -1.41 -4.46
C ASP A 19 -4.68 -2.02 -3.09
N SER A 20 -3.72 -1.45 -2.36
CA SER A 20 -3.37 -1.90 -1.02
C SER A 20 -4.55 -1.78 -0.06
N MET A 21 -5.24 -0.64 -0.08
CA MET A 21 -6.42 -0.39 0.77
C MET A 21 -7.52 -1.43 0.49
N LYS A 22 -7.84 -1.62 -0.78
CA LYS A 22 -8.90 -2.54 -1.20
C LYS A 22 -8.54 -3.97 -0.81
N GLY A 23 -7.29 -4.38 -1.06
CA GLY A 23 -6.83 -5.72 -0.73
C GLY A 23 -6.91 -5.99 0.77
N TYR A 24 -6.50 -5.03 1.60
CA TYR A 24 -6.60 -5.20 3.05
C TYR A 24 -8.04 -5.23 3.54
N ARG A 25 -8.94 -4.43 2.94
CA ARG A 25 -10.37 -4.49 3.30
C ARG A 25 -10.96 -5.86 3.02
N GLU A 26 -10.68 -6.41 1.84
CA GLU A 26 -11.17 -7.74 1.47
C GLU A 26 -10.55 -8.81 2.36
N SER A 27 -9.27 -8.69 2.68
CA SER A 27 -8.59 -9.62 3.56
C SER A 27 -9.16 -9.60 4.97
N ALA A 28 -9.56 -8.43 5.47
CA ALA A 28 -10.20 -8.32 6.78
C ALA A 28 -11.53 -9.05 6.81
N GLU A 29 -12.31 -8.97 5.73
CA GLU A 29 -13.60 -9.64 5.62
C GLU A 29 -13.44 -11.16 5.52
N ASP A 30 -12.41 -11.62 4.80
CA ASP A 30 -12.19 -13.05 4.52
C ASP A 30 -11.46 -13.76 5.67
N SER A 31 -10.81 -13.05 6.56
CA SER A 31 -9.97 -13.64 7.60
C SER A 31 -10.78 -14.10 8.79
N GLU A 32 -10.63 -15.37 9.16
CA GLU A 32 -11.25 -15.94 10.36
C GLU A 32 -10.40 -15.71 11.61
N ASN A 33 -9.10 -15.47 11.43
CA ASN A 33 -8.19 -15.14 12.53
C ASN A 33 -8.43 -13.68 12.93
N SER A 34 -8.92 -13.46 14.17
CA SER A 34 -9.31 -12.13 14.64
C SER A 34 -8.12 -11.17 14.73
N THR A 35 -6.93 -11.67 15.05
CA THR A 35 -5.70 -10.86 15.08
C THR A 35 -5.33 -10.38 13.68
N HIS A 36 -5.39 -11.29 12.70
CA HIS A 36 -5.14 -10.94 11.31
C HIS A 36 -6.20 -9.98 10.78
N ALA A 37 -7.47 -10.23 11.07
CA ALA A 37 -8.57 -9.37 10.62
C ALA A 37 -8.39 -7.95 11.14
N GLN A 38 -7.99 -7.78 12.40
CA GLN A 38 -7.77 -6.47 12.98
C GLN A 38 -6.57 -5.77 12.33
N PHE A 39 -5.48 -6.50 12.11
CA PHE A 39 -4.31 -5.98 11.39
C PHE A 39 -4.72 -5.46 10.01
N PHE A 40 -5.49 -6.25 9.26
CA PHE A 40 -5.94 -5.86 7.93
C PHE A 40 -6.83 -4.62 7.94
N ARG A 41 -7.74 -4.51 8.92
CA ARG A 41 -8.60 -3.32 9.06
C ARG A 41 -7.78 -2.07 9.33
N GLU A 42 -6.80 -2.17 10.23
CA GLU A 42 -5.94 -1.03 10.57
C GLU A 42 -5.07 -0.62 9.37
N MET A 43 -4.54 -1.59 8.62
CA MET A 43 -3.75 -1.31 7.43
C MET A 43 -4.60 -0.64 6.35
N ALA A 44 -5.84 -1.11 6.17
CA ALA A 44 -6.77 -0.50 5.20
C ALA A 44 -7.06 0.95 5.56
N GLU A 45 -7.24 1.25 6.84
CA GLU A 45 -7.49 2.60 7.33
C GLU A 45 -6.30 3.52 7.05
N GLU A 46 -5.10 3.06 7.36
CA GLU A 46 -3.87 3.83 7.09
C GLU A 46 -3.67 4.08 5.61
N ARG A 47 -3.94 3.08 4.76
CA ARG A 47 -3.79 3.23 3.30
C ARG A 47 -4.84 4.16 2.74
N SER A 48 -6.04 4.17 3.31
CA SER A 48 -7.09 5.13 2.95
C SER A 48 -6.62 6.57 3.19
N GLN A 49 -5.97 6.81 4.33
CA GLN A 49 -5.46 8.13 4.67
C GLN A 49 -4.32 8.55 3.74
N VAL A 50 -3.40 7.64 3.43
CA VAL A 50 -2.30 7.92 2.49
C VAL A 50 -2.86 8.30 1.11
N ALA A 51 -3.82 7.51 0.62
CA ALA A 51 -4.44 7.79 -0.69
C ALA A 51 -5.10 9.16 -0.71
N SER A 52 -5.82 9.51 0.36
CA SER A 52 -6.49 10.80 0.49
C SER A 52 -5.49 11.96 0.47
N ASP A 53 -4.39 11.83 1.19
CA ASP A 53 -3.35 12.85 1.25
C ASP A 53 -2.70 13.07 -0.12
N LEU A 54 -2.42 11.97 -0.84
CA LEU A 54 -1.84 12.08 -2.19
C LEU A 54 -2.84 12.66 -3.19
N GLN A 55 -4.10 12.27 -3.09
CA GLN A 55 -5.16 12.81 -3.95
C GLN A 55 -5.30 14.31 -3.76
N GLN A 56 -5.22 14.78 -2.53
CA GLN A 56 -5.30 16.20 -2.23
C GLN A 56 -4.10 16.94 -2.82
N GLN A 57 -2.92 16.35 -2.79
CA GLN A 57 -1.75 16.95 -3.41
C GLN A 57 -1.93 17.10 -4.92
N VAL A 58 -2.51 16.10 -5.59
CA VAL A 58 -2.80 16.19 -7.03
C VAL A 58 -3.76 17.35 -7.31
N ARG A 59 -4.80 17.49 -6.50
CA ARG A 59 -5.76 18.59 -6.64
C ARG A 59 -5.08 19.95 -6.47
N SER A 60 -4.16 20.06 -5.51
CA SER A 60 -3.44 21.32 -5.28
C SER A 60 -2.52 21.69 -6.44
N LEU A 61 -2.11 20.71 -7.23
CA LEU A 61 -1.29 20.91 -8.44
C LEU A 61 -2.15 21.18 -9.69
N GLY A 62 -3.48 21.19 -9.52
CA GLY A 62 -4.40 21.44 -10.61
C GLY A 62 -4.76 20.22 -11.45
N GLY A 63 -4.41 19.02 -10.96
CA GLY A 63 -4.69 17.79 -11.67
C GLY A 63 -5.93 17.06 -11.18
N ASP A 64 -6.28 16.00 -11.89
CA ASP A 64 -7.35 15.08 -11.50
C ASP A 64 -6.76 13.88 -10.81
N PRO A 65 -7.06 13.66 -9.52
CA PRO A 65 -6.49 12.52 -8.81
C PRO A 65 -7.13 11.21 -9.25
N GLU A 66 -6.32 10.15 -9.28
CA GLU A 66 -6.81 8.80 -9.50
C GLU A 66 -7.73 8.40 -8.34
N MET A 67 -8.90 7.88 -8.67
CA MET A 67 -9.90 7.49 -7.67
C MET A 67 -10.13 5.98 -7.62
N ASP A 68 -9.60 5.24 -8.57
CA ASP A 68 -9.80 3.81 -8.67
C ASP A 68 -8.49 3.05 -8.51
N SER A 69 -8.58 1.86 -7.93
CA SER A 69 -7.43 0.97 -7.83
C SER A 69 -7.08 0.41 -9.20
N SER A 70 -5.79 0.07 -9.37
CA SER A 70 -5.34 -0.67 -10.54
C SER A 70 -5.93 -2.09 -10.50
N THR A 71 -6.43 -2.60 -11.61
CA THR A 71 -7.01 -3.94 -11.67
C THR A 71 -6.09 -4.94 -12.37
N ALA A 72 -4.90 -4.49 -12.79
CA ALA A 72 -3.99 -5.33 -13.58
C ALA A 72 -2.58 -5.27 -13.01
N GLY A 73 -1.80 -6.30 -13.28
CA GLY A 73 -0.38 -6.33 -12.96
C GLY A 73 -0.03 -7.04 -11.68
N ALA A 74 1.18 -6.80 -11.20
CA ALA A 74 1.77 -7.53 -10.07
C ALA A 74 0.99 -7.34 -8.77
N ALA A 75 0.48 -6.12 -8.53
CA ALA A 75 -0.29 -5.82 -7.31
C ALA A 75 -1.55 -6.66 -7.24
N HIS A 76 -2.29 -6.75 -8.34
CA HIS A 76 -3.51 -7.55 -8.41
C HIS A 76 -3.23 -9.04 -8.15
N ARG A 77 -2.17 -9.57 -8.77
CA ARG A 77 -1.77 -10.96 -8.58
C ARG A 77 -1.40 -11.25 -7.12
N GLY A 78 -0.72 -10.32 -6.47
CA GLY A 78 -0.38 -10.44 -5.06
C GLY A 78 -1.61 -10.57 -4.17
N TRP A 79 -2.66 -9.80 -4.45
CA TRP A 79 -3.90 -9.89 -3.67
C TRP A 79 -4.66 -11.18 -3.92
N VAL A 80 -4.62 -11.71 -5.15
CA VAL A 80 -5.21 -13.03 -5.46
C VAL A 80 -4.51 -14.11 -4.65
N ASP A 81 -3.18 -14.07 -4.57
CA ASP A 81 -2.40 -15.04 -3.81
C ASP A 81 -2.68 -14.94 -2.30
N LEU A 82 -2.81 -13.72 -1.78
CA LEU A 82 -3.15 -13.51 -0.38
C LEU A 82 -4.54 -14.07 -0.06
N LYS A 83 -5.51 -13.82 -0.92
CA LYS A 83 -6.86 -14.35 -0.75
C LYS A 83 -6.85 -15.88 -0.71
N ALA A 84 -6.09 -16.52 -1.60
CA ALA A 84 -5.96 -17.97 -1.62
C ALA A 84 -5.35 -18.49 -0.32
N ALA A 85 -4.35 -17.81 0.23
CA ALA A 85 -3.73 -18.19 1.50
C ALA A 85 -4.71 -18.07 2.66
N ILE A 86 -5.52 -17.02 2.69
CA ILE A 86 -6.53 -16.79 3.74
C ILE A 86 -7.59 -17.88 3.69
N THR A 87 -8.15 -18.15 2.52
CA THR A 87 -9.21 -19.16 2.35
C THR A 87 -8.69 -20.58 2.62
N GLY A 88 -7.41 -20.83 2.35
CA GLY A 88 -6.76 -22.11 2.66
C GLY A 88 -6.33 -22.25 4.11
N HIS A 89 -6.53 -21.23 4.94
CA HIS A 89 -6.13 -21.21 6.37
C HIS A 89 -4.64 -21.47 6.58
N ASP A 90 -3.81 -21.06 5.61
CA ASP A 90 -2.35 -21.20 5.69
C ASP A 90 -1.77 -19.88 6.24
N GLU A 91 -1.62 -19.83 7.56
CA GLU A 91 -1.16 -18.61 8.24
C GLU A 91 0.24 -18.18 7.82
N GLN A 92 1.15 -19.14 7.57
CA GLN A 92 2.50 -18.81 7.11
C GLN A 92 2.45 -18.18 5.72
N ALA A 93 1.62 -18.73 4.83
CA ALA A 93 1.45 -18.16 3.49
C ALA A 93 0.83 -16.76 3.56
N VAL A 94 -0.14 -16.54 4.47
CA VAL A 94 -0.74 -15.23 4.67
C VAL A 94 0.32 -14.19 5.01
N VAL A 95 1.16 -14.50 5.99
CA VAL A 95 2.21 -13.59 6.45
C VAL A 95 3.23 -13.31 5.34
N ASN A 96 3.61 -14.35 4.58
CA ASN A 96 4.55 -14.20 3.48
C ASN A 96 3.99 -13.31 2.37
N GLU A 97 2.71 -13.46 2.05
CA GLU A 97 2.07 -12.65 1.01
C GLU A 97 1.89 -11.19 1.46
N VAL A 98 1.59 -10.97 2.74
CA VAL A 98 1.52 -9.62 3.30
C VAL A 98 2.88 -8.93 3.17
N GLU A 99 3.95 -9.61 3.54
CA GLU A 99 5.30 -9.04 3.44
C GLU A 99 5.64 -8.71 1.98
N ARG A 100 5.30 -9.59 1.06
CA ARG A 100 5.54 -9.35 -0.37
C ARG A 100 4.81 -8.10 -0.85
N GLY A 101 3.55 -7.94 -0.45
CA GLY A 101 2.76 -6.75 -0.81
C GLY A 101 3.33 -5.48 -0.22
N GLU A 102 3.80 -5.54 1.02
CA GLU A 102 4.42 -4.39 1.68
C GLU A 102 5.76 -4.02 1.05
N ASP A 103 6.56 -4.99 0.65
CA ASP A 103 7.80 -4.75 -0.10
C ASP A 103 7.50 -4.05 -1.43
N TYR A 104 6.43 -4.46 -2.10
CA TYR A 104 6.04 -3.89 -3.39
C TYR A 104 5.69 -2.41 -3.25
N ILE A 105 4.80 -2.05 -2.31
CA ILE A 105 4.38 -0.65 -2.16
C ILE A 105 5.52 0.22 -1.63
N LYS A 106 6.31 -0.30 -0.71
CA LYS A 106 7.49 0.42 -0.20
C LYS A 106 8.46 0.74 -1.33
N GLY A 107 8.73 -0.25 -2.20
CA GLY A 107 9.61 -0.07 -3.35
C GLY A 107 9.10 0.99 -4.32
N LYS A 108 7.80 1.05 -4.54
CA LYS A 108 7.19 2.06 -5.42
C LYS A 108 7.38 3.46 -4.86
N PHE A 109 7.19 3.65 -3.55
CA PHE A 109 7.42 4.95 -2.92
C PHE A 109 8.90 5.33 -2.95
N GLU A 110 9.79 4.37 -2.69
CA GLU A 110 11.24 4.63 -2.73
C GLU A 110 11.70 5.06 -4.12
N THR A 111 11.21 4.40 -5.17
CA THR A 111 11.51 4.77 -6.55
C THR A 111 11.03 6.19 -6.84
N ALA A 112 9.82 6.53 -6.40
CA ALA A 112 9.29 7.87 -6.61
C ALA A 112 10.12 8.94 -5.90
N MET A 113 10.59 8.65 -4.69
CA MET A 113 11.42 9.60 -3.94
C MET A 113 12.78 9.85 -4.57
N GLN A 114 13.25 8.93 -5.41
CA GLN A 114 14.51 9.06 -6.12
C GLN A 114 14.38 9.79 -7.47
N ASP A 115 13.16 10.15 -7.85
CA ASP A 115 12.88 10.80 -9.12
C ASP A 115 13.35 12.27 -9.07
N ASP A 116 14.40 12.58 -9.83
CA ASP A 116 15.02 13.91 -9.85
C ASP A 116 14.14 14.97 -10.49
N GLU A 117 13.13 14.57 -11.26
CA GLU A 117 12.24 15.50 -11.97
C GLU A 117 11.04 15.93 -11.14
N LEU A 118 10.86 15.35 -9.95
CA LEU A 118 9.78 15.76 -9.05
C LEU A 118 10.05 17.14 -8.46
N SER A 119 9.00 17.96 -8.35
CA SER A 119 9.09 19.22 -7.64
C SER A 119 9.30 18.96 -6.14
N PRO A 120 9.89 19.94 -5.41
CA PRO A 120 10.03 19.81 -3.96
C PRO A 120 8.70 19.58 -3.23
N ALA A 121 7.61 20.21 -3.69
CA ALA A 121 6.30 20.05 -3.08
C ALA A 121 5.77 18.61 -3.24
N ALA A 122 5.88 18.05 -4.45
CA ALA A 122 5.45 16.67 -4.70
C ALA A 122 6.31 15.67 -3.93
N ARG A 123 7.63 15.87 -3.93
CA ARG A 123 8.56 15.02 -3.19
C ARG A 123 8.25 15.05 -1.70
N GLY A 124 8.02 16.23 -1.13
CA GLY A 124 7.70 16.38 0.29
C GLY A 124 6.43 15.66 0.68
N ALA A 125 5.39 15.71 -0.17
CA ALA A 125 4.14 14.99 0.07
C ALA A 125 4.37 13.47 0.08
N ILE A 126 5.17 12.98 -0.87
CA ILE A 126 5.50 11.55 -0.96
C ILE A 126 6.32 11.10 0.26
N GLU A 127 7.31 11.88 0.66
CA GLU A 127 8.14 11.56 1.83
C GLU A 127 7.32 11.50 3.11
N LYS A 128 6.37 12.42 3.26
CA LYS A 128 5.48 12.43 4.42
C LYS A 128 4.61 11.17 4.46
N CYS A 129 4.04 10.78 3.32
CA CYS A 129 3.24 9.56 3.22
C CYS A 129 4.10 8.31 3.41
N PHE A 130 5.35 8.36 2.99
CA PHE A 130 6.27 7.23 3.12
C PHE A 130 6.46 6.80 4.57
N GLU A 131 6.39 7.72 5.52
CA GLU A 131 6.48 7.35 6.93
C GLU A 131 5.41 6.34 7.33
N SER A 132 4.17 6.51 6.86
CA SER A 132 3.09 5.57 7.10
C SER A 132 3.35 4.23 6.39
N ILE A 133 3.84 4.29 5.15
CA ILE A 133 4.17 3.08 4.37
C ILE A 133 5.27 2.28 5.09
N ARG A 134 6.32 2.96 5.57
CA ARG A 134 7.42 2.32 6.29
C ARG A 134 6.93 1.64 7.57
N LYS A 135 6.07 2.32 8.33
CA LYS A 135 5.50 1.75 9.55
C LYS A 135 4.68 0.50 9.27
N GLY A 136 3.89 0.52 8.19
CA GLY A 136 3.11 -0.64 7.78
C GLY A 136 4.01 -1.81 7.38
N HIS A 137 5.08 -1.53 6.64
CA HIS A 137 6.07 -2.53 6.27
C HIS A 137 6.72 -3.16 7.51
N ASP A 138 7.08 -2.32 8.48
CA ASP A 138 7.69 -2.79 9.74
C ASP A 138 6.72 -3.68 10.53
N ARG A 139 5.44 -3.32 10.58
CA ARG A 139 4.41 -4.13 11.24
C ARG A 139 4.28 -5.51 10.59
N ALA A 140 4.29 -5.56 9.27
CA ALA A 140 4.22 -6.84 8.54
C ALA A 140 5.44 -7.70 8.83
N SER A 141 6.62 -7.10 8.88
CA SER A 141 7.85 -7.79 9.21
C SER A 141 7.83 -8.34 10.63
N GLN A 142 7.33 -7.56 11.59
CA GLN A 142 7.18 -7.99 12.98
C GLN A 142 6.21 -9.17 13.10
N MET A 143 5.12 -9.14 12.37
CA MET A 143 4.15 -10.23 12.35
C MET A 143 4.78 -11.53 11.85
N LYS A 144 5.60 -11.44 10.81
CA LYS A 144 6.32 -12.60 10.27
C LYS A 144 7.32 -13.16 11.29
N HIS A 145 8.07 -12.28 11.95
CA HIS A 145 9.05 -12.69 12.97
C HIS A 145 8.36 -13.32 14.18
N ALA A 146 7.27 -12.74 14.65
CA ALA A 146 6.52 -13.29 15.78
C ALA A 146 6.01 -14.69 15.47
N MET A 147 5.59 -14.93 14.24
CA MET A 147 5.12 -16.25 13.80
C MET A 147 6.24 -17.27 13.75
N ALA A 148 7.43 -16.86 13.30
CA ALA A 148 8.60 -17.72 13.27
C ALA A 148 9.06 -18.11 14.68
N ASP A 149 8.91 -17.22 15.66
CA ASP A 149 9.32 -17.44 17.05
C ASP A 149 8.43 -18.43 17.80
N VAL A 150 7.21 -18.67 17.29
CA VAL A 150 6.24 -19.58 17.93
C VAL A 150 6.56 -21.05 17.62
N ASP A 151 7.28 -21.30 16.56
CA ASP A 151 7.71 -22.63 16.19
C ASP A 151 8.95 -23.05 17.01
#